data_77b9aab10fcac8afce3dae403ddc3eed
#
_entry.id   77b9aab10fcac8afce3dae403ddc3eed
#
_cell.length_a   1.000
_cell.length_b   1.000
_cell.length_c   1.000
_cell.angle_alpha   90.00
_cell.angle_beta   90.00
_cell.angle_gamma   90.00
#
_symmetry.space_group_name_H-M   'P 1'
#
loop_
_entity.id
_entity.type
_entity.pdbx_description
1 polymer ?
#
loop_
_entity_poly.entity_id
_entity_poly.type
_entity_poly.pdbx_seq_one_letter_code
_entity_poly.pdbx_strand_id
1 'polypeptide(L)'
;DPGRSRRKTPGCNGPIAVKDAQAAVTDAENLKAAMAAHGATRGFMSAASPGVVSLFFKNHHYPSHEAYLHAIGEAMRAEYETVAKAGFVLQIDCPDLAMGRHIQYRESSLADFRKGAALHIEVLNHATRNIPPEQLRMHLC
;
A
#
# COMPACT_ATOMS: atom_id res chain seq x y z
N ASP A 1 -21.36 20.92 4.70
CA ASP A 1 -21.55 21.21 3.27
C ASP A 1 -22.78 20.46 2.77
N PRO A 2 -23.93 21.14 2.52
CA PRO A 2 -25.20 20.50 2.18
C PRO A 2 -25.22 19.82 0.79
N GLY A 3 -24.13 19.86 0.03
CA GLY A 3 -24.02 19.29 -1.31
C GLY A 3 -23.25 17.97 -1.41
N ARG A 4 -22.58 17.50 -0.35
CA ARG A 4 -21.86 16.22 -0.40
C ARG A 4 -22.81 15.05 -0.11
N SER A 5 -23.15 14.28 -1.13
CA SER A 5 -23.73 12.96 -0.91
C SER A 5 -22.80 12.13 -0.01
N ARG A 6 -23.34 11.49 1.04
CA ARG A 6 -22.60 10.55 1.87
C ARG A 6 -22.13 9.40 0.98
N ARG A 7 -20.86 9.37 0.62
CA ARG A 7 -20.26 8.22 -0.07
C ARG A 7 -20.27 7.04 0.88
N LYS A 8 -20.75 5.89 0.41
CA LYS A 8 -20.60 4.64 1.16
C LYS A 8 -19.12 4.32 1.24
N THR A 9 -18.59 4.12 2.44
CA THR A 9 -17.21 3.66 2.63
C THR A 9 -17.16 2.19 2.24
N PRO A 10 -16.33 1.78 1.29
CA PRO A 10 -16.16 0.38 0.95
C PRO A 10 -15.57 -0.39 2.14
N GLY A 11 -15.83 -1.69 2.21
CA GLY A 11 -15.34 -2.55 3.27
C GLY A 11 -14.93 -3.92 2.75
N CYS A 12 -13.97 -4.52 3.44
CA CYS A 12 -13.54 -5.90 3.22
C CYS A 12 -14.51 -6.84 3.91
N ASN A 13 -15.33 -7.57 3.16
CA ASN A 13 -16.33 -8.50 3.67
C ASN A 13 -16.05 -9.97 3.27
N GLY A 14 -14.85 -10.27 2.80
CA GLY A 14 -14.41 -11.60 2.40
C GLY A 14 -12.88 -11.71 2.41
N PRO A 15 -12.31 -12.90 2.10
CA PRO A 15 -10.88 -13.10 2.00
C PRO A 15 -10.25 -12.20 0.93
N ILE A 16 -9.08 -11.64 1.24
CA ILE A 16 -8.29 -10.85 0.29
C ILE A 16 -7.50 -11.81 -0.60
N ALA A 17 -7.55 -11.55 -1.91
CA ALA A 17 -6.76 -12.27 -2.90
C ALA A 17 -6.40 -11.34 -4.06
N VAL A 18 -5.28 -11.61 -4.72
CA VAL A 18 -4.91 -10.94 -5.97
C VAL A 18 -5.85 -11.40 -7.06
N LYS A 19 -6.63 -10.47 -7.63
CA LYS A 19 -7.59 -10.79 -8.67
C LYS A 19 -6.94 -10.99 -10.04
N ASP A 20 -5.94 -10.18 -10.34
CA ASP A 20 -5.23 -10.18 -11.62
C ASP A 20 -3.75 -9.86 -11.38
N ALA A 21 -2.92 -10.89 -11.32
CA ALA A 21 -1.48 -10.73 -11.15
C ALA A 21 -0.79 -10.18 -12.41
N GLN A 22 -1.43 -10.32 -13.59
CA GLN A 22 -0.86 -9.84 -14.86
C GLN A 22 -0.94 -8.32 -14.98
N ALA A 23 -1.87 -7.67 -14.29
CA ALA A 23 -2.02 -6.21 -14.36
C ALA A 23 -0.72 -5.48 -13.98
N ALA A 24 -0.08 -5.84 -12.87
CA ALA A 24 1.19 -5.22 -12.45
C ALA A 24 2.34 -5.48 -13.44
N VAL A 25 2.36 -6.65 -14.09
CA VAL A 25 3.35 -6.97 -15.14
C VAL A 25 3.12 -6.06 -16.34
N THR A 26 1.88 -5.93 -16.79
CA THR A 26 1.51 -5.07 -17.93
C THR A 26 1.86 -3.61 -17.66
N ASP A 27 1.60 -3.10 -16.46
CA ASP A 27 1.94 -1.73 -16.08
C ASP A 27 3.46 -1.51 -16.10
N ALA A 28 4.25 -2.47 -15.62
CA ALA A 28 5.71 -2.42 -15.68
C ALA A 28 6.23 -2.45 -17.12
N GLU A 29 5.65 -3.27 -18.01
CA GLU A 29 6.00 -3.32 -19.44
C GLU A 29 5.66 -2.01 -20.13
N ASN A 30 4.49 -1.42 -19.86
CA ASN A 30 4.09 -0.14 -20.40
C ASN A 30 5.08 0.97 -20.01
N LEU A 31 5.50 1.01 -18.74
CA LEU A 31 6.51 1.97 -18.29
C LEU A 31 7.86 1.75 -18.98
N LYS A 32 8.30 0.50 -19.13
CA LYS A 32 9.54 0.19 -19.88
C LYS A 32 9.48 0.69 -21.32
N ALA A 33 8.39 0.44 -22.00
CA ALA A 33 8.18 0.89 -23.37
C ALA A 33 8.22 2.42 -23.50
N ALA A 34 7.54 3.12 -22.59
CA ALA A 34 7.54 4.58 -22.54
C ALA A 34 8.94 5.14 -22.25
N MET A 35 9.68 4.55 -21.33
CA MET A 35 11.06 4.95 -21.02
C MET A 35 11.98 4.78 -22.23
N ALA A 36 11.89 3.65 -22.92
CA ALA A 36 12.69 3.40 -24.12
C ALA A 36 12.38 4.40 -25.22
N ALA A 37 11.10 4.72 -25.45
CA ALA A 37 10.67 5.68 -26.46
C ALA A 37 11.18 7.11 -26.19
N HIS A 38 11.44 7.46 -24.94
CA HIS A 38 11.85 8.81 -24.54
C HIS A 38 13.26 8.90 -23.96
N GLY A 39 14.05 7.83 -24.05
CA GLY A 39 15.45 7.82 -23.59
C GLY A 39 15.61 7.97 -22.07
N ALA A 40 14.58 7.64 -21.28
CA ALA A 40 14.67 7.68 -19.84
C ALA A 40 15.46 6.47 -19.31
N THR A 41 16.42 6.72 -18.42
CA THR A 41 17.33 5.68 -17.89
C THR A 41 16.94 5.15 -16.52
N ARG A 42 16.07 5.84 -15.80
CA ARG A 42 15.60 5.46 -14.46
C ARG A 42 14.10 5.66 -14.35
N GLY A 43 13.42 4.70 -13.79
CA GLY A 43 11.97 4.74 -13.55
C GLY A 43 11.62 4.30 -12.12
N PHE A 44 10.45 4.69 -11.68
CA PHE A 44 9.85 4.19 -10.45
C PHE A 44 8.36 3.95 -10.65
N MET A 45 7.79 3.09 -9.83
CA MET A 45 6.36 2.87 -9.77
C MET A 45 5.88 3.05 -8.33
N SER A 46 4.73 3.70 -8.16
CA SER A 46 4.11 3.88 -6.85
C SER A 46 3.12 2.76 -6.58
N ALA A 47 3.12 2.27 -5.34
CA ALA A 47 2.12 1.33 -4.84
C ALA A 47 1.65 1.73 -3.43
N ALA A 48 0.43 1.36 -3.09
CA ALA A 48 -0.14 1.63 -1.78
C ALA A 48 0.52 0.78 -0.68
N SER A 49 0.71 1.34 0.52
CA SER A 49 1.07 0.54 1.70
C SER A 49 -0.12 -0.32 2.18
N PRO A 50 0.12 -1.44 2.89
CA PRO A 50 -0.97 -2.17 3.55
C PRO A 50 -1.77 -1.29 4.51
N GLY A 51 -1.09 -0.37 5.20
CA GLY A 51 -1.72 0.57 6.12
C GLY A 51 -2.68 1.53 5.43
N VAL A 52 -2.31 2.10 4.28
CA VAL A 52 -3.21 3.01 3.55
C VAL A 52 -4.42 2.28 2.97
N VAL A 53 -4.26 1.05 2.52
CA VAL A 53 -5.41 0.22 2.08
C VAL A 53 -6.39 0.04 3.24
N SER A 54 -5.90 -0.28 4.44
CA SER A 54 -6.74 -0.44 5.64
C SER A 54 -7.42 0.86 6.09
N LEU A 55 -6.83 2.02 5.76
CA LEU A 55 -7.40 3.34 6.06
C LEU A 55 -8.67 3.62 5.25
N PHE A 56 -8.70 3.18 4.00
CA PHE A 56 -9.81 3.43 3.07
C PHE A 56 -10.85 2.30 3.02
N PHE A 57 -10.48 1.07 3.39
CA PHE A 57 -11.35 -0.10 3.37
C PHE A 57 -11.49 -0.68 4.78
N LYS A 58 -12.68 -0.61 5.35
CA LYS A 58 -12.93 -1.12 6.70
C LYS A 58 -12.91 -2.65 6.72
N ASN A 59 -12.30 -3.21 7.76
CA ASN A 59 -12.35 -4.65 8.03
C ASN A 59 -13.73 -5.07 8.55
N HIS A 60 -14.39 -5.99 7.83
CA HIS A 60 -15.63 -6.66 8.24
C HIS A 60 -15.52 -8.18 8.17
N HIS A 61 -14.31 -8.72 7.87
CA HIS A 61 -14.12 -10.16 7.66
C HIS A 61 -13.09 -10.77 8.61
N TYR A 62 -11.93 -10.13 8.78
CA TYR A 62 -10.84 -10.67 9.60
C TYR A 62 -11.08 -10.44 11.09
N PRO A 63 -10.59 -11.37 11.98
CA PRO A 63 -10.87 -11.32 13.41
C PRO A 63 -10.20 -10.14 14.13
N SER A 64 -9.16 -9.56 13.55
CA SER A 64 -8.43 -8.42 14.10
C SER A 64 -7.93 -7.49 13.01
N HIS A 65 -7.56 -6.25 13.40
CA HIS A 65 -6.89 -5.30 12.49
C HIS A 65 -5.53 -5.81 12.03
N GLU A 66 -4.78 -6.45 12.91
CA GLU A 66 -3.49 -7.07 12.62
C GLU A 66 -3.63 -8.18 11.56
N ALA A 67 -4.55 -9.14 11.74
CA ALA A 67 -4.81 -10.19 10.74
C ALA A 67 -5.23 -9.60 9.38
N TYR A 68 -6.00 -8.53 9.39
CA TYR A 68 -6.40 -7.82 8.19
C TYR A 68 -5.20 -7.16 7.47
N LEU A 69 -4.35 -6.45 8.22
CA LEU A 69 -3.14 -5.83 7.67
C LEU A 69 -2.20 -6.86 7.05
N HIS A 70 -1.97 -8.00 7.72
CA HIS A 70 -1.15 -9.08 7.18
C HIS A 70 -1.73 -9.66 5.89
N ALA A 71 -3.03 -9.85 5.80
CA ALA A 71 -3.69 -10.32 4.58
C ALA A 71 -3.51 -9.32 3.42
N ILE A 72 -3.63 -8.01 3.68
CA ILE A 72 -3.34 -6.97 2.68
C ILE A 72 -1.87 -7.03 2.29
N GLY A 73 -0.95 -7.11 3.26
CA GLY A 73 0.49 -7.16 3.02
C GLY A 73 0.90 -8.33 2.13
N GLU A 74 0.34 -9.51 2.35
CA GLU A 74 0.61 -10.68 1.50
C GLU A 74 0.07 -10.51 0.07
N ALA A 75 -1.09 -9.90 -0.10
CA ALA A 75 -1.62 -9.60 -1.43
C ALA A 75 -0.78 -8.55 -2.16
N MET A 76 -0.40 -7.46 -1.47
CA MET A 76 0.42 -6.39 -2.06
C MET A 76 1.85 -6.84 -2.38
N ARG A 77 2.39 -7.82 -1.66
CA ARG A 77 3.74 -8.34 -1.91
C ARG A 77 3.95 -8.79 -3.35
N ALA A 78 2.96 -9.43 -3.96
CA ALA A 78 3.05 -9.89 -5.35
C ALA A 78 3.26 -8.72 -6.32
N GLU A 79 2.57 -7.60 -6.13
CA GLU A 79 2.74 -6.37 -6.90
C GLU A 79 4.11 -5.74 -6.63
N TYR A 80 4.52 -5.60 -5.36
CA TYR A 80 5.80 -5.04 -4.97
C TYR A 80 6.99 -5.78 -5.61
N GLU A 81 6.98 -7.10 -5.52
CA GLU A 81 8.02 -7.92 -6.12
C GLU A 81 8.03 -7.83 -7.65
N THR A 82 6.86 -7.70 -8.29
CA THR A 82 6.75 -7.52 -9.74
C THR A 82 7.43 -6.22 -10.18
N VAL A 83 7.18 -5.11 -9.50
CA VAL A 83 7.81 -3.81 -9.77
C VAL A 83 9.33 -3.90 -9.60
N ALA A 84 9.81 -4.49 -8.51
CA ALA A 84 11.24 -4.64 -8.25
C ALA A 84 11.93 -5.57 -9.27
N LYS A 85 11.32 -6.72 -9.61
CA LYS A 85 11.81 -7.65 -10.65
C LYS A 85 11.85 -7.00 -12.03
N ALA A 86 10.98 -6.05 -12.30
CA ALA A 86 11.00 -5.26 -13.54
C ALA A 86 12.18 -4.28 -13.60
N GLY A 87 12.94 -4.09 -12.51
CA GLY A 87 14.10 -3.20 -12.43
C GLY A 87 13.75 -1.76 -12.04
N PHE A 88 12.54 -1.51 -11.55
CA PHE A 88 12.11 -0.20 -11.09
C PHE A 88 12.35 -0.01 -9.58
N VAL A 89 12.47 1.26 -9.18
CA VAL A 89 12.35 1.63 -7.78
C VAL A 89 10.86 1.57 -7.40
N LEU A 90 10.54 0.80 -6.38
CA LEU A 90 9.22 0.79 -5.78
C LEU A 90 9.08 1.97 -4.82
N GLN A 91 8.16 2.88 -5.11
CA GLN A 91 7.75 3.91 -4.15
C GLN A 91 6.51 3.44 -3.41
N ILE A 92 6.57 3.33 -2.10
CA ILE A 92 5.43 2.95 -1.28
C ILE A 92 4.80 4.20 -0.68
N ASP A 93 3.53 4.42 -0.98
CA ASP A 93 2.75 5.52 -0.42
C ASP A 93 2.18 5.11 0.94
N CYS A 94 2.64 5.81 1.98
CA CYS A 94 2.34 5.52 3.38
C CYS A 94 1.68 6.73 4.10
N PRO A 95 0.59 7.30 3.60
CA PRO A 95 -0.10 8.38 4.30
C PRO A 95 -0.68 7.92 5.65
N ASP A 96 -0.89 6.63 5.84
CA ASP A 96 -1.30 6.03 7.10
C ASP A 96 -0.32 6.32 8.25
N LEU A 97 0.96 6.46 7.98
CA LEU A 97 2.00 6.75 8.99
C LEU A 97 2.03 8.22 9.45
N ALA A 98 1.37 9.12 8.73
CA ALA A 98 1.26 10.53 9.10
C ALA A 98 -0.20 11.00 9.14
N MET A 99 -0.88 11.05 7.98
CA MET A 99 -2.27 11.48 7.87
C MET A 99 -3.24 10.59 8.66
N GLY A 100 -2.89 9.30 8.85
CA GLY A 100 -3.64 8.37 9.70
C GLY A 100 -3.91 8.91 11.10
N ARG A 101 -3.01 9.75 11.65
CA ARG A 101 -3.21 10.43 12.94
C ARG A 101 -4.48 11.27 12.96
N HIS A 102 -4.82 11.91 11.85
CA HIS A 102 -5.97 12.81 11.74
C HIS A 102 -7.25 12.13 11.22
N ILE A 103 -7.16 10.91 10.74
CA ILE A 103 -8.29 10.15 10.17
C ILE A 103 -8.63 8.97 11.08
N GLN A 104 -7.81 7.93 11.07
CA GLN A 104 -8.06 6.66 11.75
C GLN A 104 -7.88 6.77 13.27
N TYR A 105 -6.90 7.57 13.70
CA TYR A 105 -6.51 7.76 15.12
C TYR A 105 -6.85 9.15 15.66
N ARG A 106 -7.86 9.82 15.08
CA ARG A 106 -8.21 11.20 15.45
C ARG A 106 -8.51 11.35 16.93
N GLU A 107 -9.28 10.44 17.50
CA GLU A 107 -9.72 10.46 18.90
C GLU A 107 -8.79 9.64 19.83
N SER A 108 -7.70 9.07 19.28
CA SER A 108 -6.77 8.22 20.03
C SER A 108 -5.63 9.05 20.63
N SER A 109 -4.96 8.50 21.65
CA SER A 109 -3.73 9.08 22.17
C SER A 109 -2.58 9.01 21.15
N LEU A 110 -1.54 9.83 21.34
CA LEU A 110 -0.32 9.74 20.55
C LEU A 110 0.38 8.40 20.71
N ALA A 111 0.30 7.81 21.91
CA ALA A 111 0.86 6.48 22.20
C ALA A 111 0.15 5.39 21.38
N ASP A 112 -1.19 5.42 21.30
CA ASP A 112 -1.95 4.47 20.50
C ASP A 112 -1.69 4.63 19.00
N PHE A 113 -1.60 5.88 18.53
CA PHE A 113 -1.21 6.12 17.13
C PHE A 113 0.17 5.54 16.82
N ARG A 114 1.17 5.77 17.68
CA ARG A 114 2.53 5.23 17.50
C ARG A 114 2.54 3.70 17.50
N LYS A 115 1.74 3.08 18.36
CA LYS A 115 1.58 1.62 18.39
C LYS A 115 0.96 1.09 17.08
N GLY A 116 -0.07 1.75 16.58
CA GLY A 116 -0.67 1.41 15.29
C GLY A 116 0.31 1.60 14.12
N ALA A 117 1.04 2.72 14.09
CA ALA A 117 2.06 2.97 13.07
C ALA A 117 3.20 1.94 13.09
N ALA A 118 3.62 1.49 14.29
CA ALA A 118 4.62 0.43 14.43
C ALA A 118 4.14 -0.88 13.81
N LEU A 119 2.88 -1.27 14.02
CA LEU A 119 2.28 -2.45 13.39
C LEU A 119 2.23 -2.29 11.86
N HIS A 120 1.86 -1.11 11.34
CA HIS A 120 1.85 -0.85 9.90
C HIS A 120 3.24 -1.00 9.28
N ILE A 121 4.29 -0.50 9.97
CA ILE A 121 5.68 -0.65 9.53
C ILE A 121 6.13 -2.11 9.57
N GLU A 122 5.77 -2.86 10.61
CA GLU A 122 6.09 -4.29 10.72
C GLU A 122 5.53 -5.08 9.54
N VAL A 123 4.24 -4.89 9.24
CA VAL A 123 3.58 -5.54 8.10
C VAL A 123 4.18 -5.09 6.77
N LEU A 124 4.53 -3.81 6.62
CA LEU A 124 5.18 -3.31 5.41
C LEU A 124 6.56 -3.94 5.22
N ASN A 125 7.38 -4.02 6.28
CA ASN A 125 8.68 -4.68 6.25
C ASN A 125 8.55 -6.16 5.88
N HIS A 126 7.52 -6.84 6.39
CA HIS A 126 7.21 -8.21 6.01
C HIS A 126 6.83 -8.33 4.52
N ALA A 127 6.03 -7.43 4.01
CA ALA A 127 5.61 -7.43 2.61
C ALA A 127 6.75 -7.10 1.63
N THR A 128 7.75 -6.32 2.07
CA THR A 128 8.89 -5.91 1.22
C THR A 128 10.18 -6.71 1.48
N ARG A 129 10.14 -7.73 2.33
CA ARG A 129 11.34 -8.49 2.80
C ARG A 129 12.24 -9.07 1.70
N ASN A 130 11.71 -9.28 0.50
CA ASN A 130 12.45 -9.84 -0.64
C ASN A 130 12.96 -8.76 -1.61
N ILE A 131 12.78 -7.47 -1.29
CA ILE A 131 13.16 -6.35 -2.16
C ILE A 131 14.38 -5.66 -1.55
N PRO A 132 15.48 -5.48 -2.33
CA PRO A 132 16.64 -4.76 -1.85
C PRO A 132 16.31 -3.32 -1.45
N PRO A 133 16.87 -2.80 -0.33
CA PRO A 133 16.58 -1.45 0.15
C PRO A 133 16.84 -0.34 -0.88
N GLU A 134 17.82 -0.51 -1.76
CA GLU A 134 18.15 0.44 -2.84
C GLU A 134 17.09 0.52 -3.93
N GLN A 135 16.17 -0.45 -3.99
CA GLN A 135 15.00 -0.44 -4.86
C GLN A 135 13.73 0.05 -4.14
N LEU A 136 13.84 0.49 -2.89
CA LEU A 136 12.71 0.99 -2.10
C LEU A 136 12.84 2.48 -1.85
N ARG A 137 11.72 3.18 -1.89
CA ARG A 137 11.57 4.51 -1.30
C ARG A 137 10.15 4.68 -0.75
N MET A 138 10.01 5.57 0.22
CA MET A 138 8.74 5.84 0.90
C MET A 138 8.28 7.26 0.64
N HIS A 139 6.99 7.43 0.40
CA HIS A 139 6.32 8.71 0.40
C HIS A 139 5.42 8.82 1.65
N LEU A 140 5.65 9.85 2.44
CA LEU A 140 4.81 10.25 3.57
C LEU A 140 4.07 11.52 3.19
N CYS A 141 2.76 11.41 3.13
CA CYS A 141 1.90 12.55 2.80
C CYS A 141 1.67 13.44 4.02
#